data_d0e6fd188d1664f5305c657e4f3ce289
#
_entry.id   d0e6fd188d1664f5305c657e4f3ce289
#
_cell.length_a   1.000
_cell.length_b   1.000
_cell.length_c   1.000
_cell.angle_alpha   90.00
_cell.angle_beta   90.00
_cell.angle_gamma   90.00
#
_symmetry.space_group_name_H-M   'P 1'
#
loop_
_entity.id
_entity.type
_entity.pdbx_description
1 polymer ?
#
loop_
_entity_poly.entity_id
_entity_poly.type
_entity_poly.pdbx_seq_one_letter_code
_entity_poly.pdbx_strand_id
1 'polypeptide(L)'
;MKDWPIVEAVPGAQEALTALHADWTLALATNADDSAEEDIWAALRRVGLDQELDKVYCYTNIGYKKPSPKFFQHILADLHLTPDQVVMIGDSYENDVLGANRSGLRAIWFNWQTSEIRETVRHRTIHELGELPGILKELK
;
A
#
# COMPACT_ATOMS: atom_id res chain seq x y z
N MET A 1 12.06 8.32 -0.19
CA MET A 1 12.49 6.90 -0.32
C MET A 1 14.00 6.77 -0.49
N LYS A 2 14.57 7.38 -1.51
CA LYS A 2 16.02 7.25 -1.74
C LYS A 2 16.86 7.87 -0.63
N ASP A 3 16.36 8.89 0.04
CA ASP A 3 17.07 9.64 1.07
C ASP A 3 16.87 9.11 2.49
N TRP A 4 16.21 7.97 2.62
CA TRP A 4 16.09 7.32 3.92
C TRP A 4 17.50 6.93 4.40
N PRO A 5 17.85 7.25 5.66
CA PRO A 5 19.17 6.87 6.19
C PRO A 5 19.40 5.36 6.14
N ILE A 6 18.35 4.59 6.39
CA ILE A 6 18.34 3.13 6.30
C ILE A 6 17.18 2.74 5.42
N VAL A 7 17.46 2.08 4.30
CA VAL A 7 16.43 1.56 3.42
C VAL A 7 16.37 0.04 3.63
N GLU A 8 15.42 -0.39 4.43
CA GLU A 8 15.23 -1.80 4.76
C GLU A 8 13.79 -2.21 4.46
N ALA A 9 13.61 -3.45 4.03
CA ALA A 9 12.29 -4.02 3.87
C ALA A 9 11.68 -4.28 5.25
N VAL A 10 10.38 -4.02 5.40
CA VAL A 10 9.64 -4.41 6.60
C VAL A 10 9.67 -5.94 6.69
N PRO A 11 9.89 -6.52 7.89
CA PRO A 11 9.92 -7.98 8.04
C PRO A 11 8.68 -8.64 7.46
N GLY A 12 8.87 -9.67 6.65
CA GLY A 12 7.78 -10.39 6.00
C GLY A 12 7.29 -9.77 4.70
N ALA A 13 7.82 -8.60 4.28
CA ALA A 13 7.35 -7.92 3.07
C ALA A 13 7.58 -8.76 1.82
N GLN A 14 8.78 -9.29 1.63
CA GLN A 14 9.10 -10.06 0.42
C GLN A 14 8.26 -11.33 0.34
N GLU A 15 8.12 -12.06 1.44
CA GLU A 15 7.32 -13.27 1.49
C GLU A 15 5.85 -12.99 1.21
N ALA A 16 5.30 -11.91 1.80
CA ALA A 16 3.91 -11.53 1.60
C ALA A 16 3.65 -11.14 0.14
N LEU A 17 4.52 -10.32 -0.45
CA LEU A 17 4.36 -9.88 -1.83
C LEU A 17 4.50 -11.06 -2.80
N THR A 18 5.45 -11.95 -2.58
CA THR A 18 5.61 -13.14 -3.40
C THR A 18 4.35 -14.01 -3.35
N ALA A 19 3.77 -14.19 -2.16
CA ALA A 19 2.55 -14.99 -2.01
C ALA A 19 1.35 -14.35 -2.71
N LEU A 20 1.30 -13.03 -2.79
CA LEU A 20 0.16 -12.31 -3.36
C LEU A 20 0.29 -12.06 -4.87
N HIS A 21 1.50 -12.09 -5.40
CA HIS A 21 1.77 -11.67 -6.78
C HIS A 21 0.99 -12.47 -7.83
N ALA A 22 0.69 -13.73 -7.56
CA ALA A 22 -0.03 -14.60 -8.49
C ALA A 22 -1.49 -14.19 -8.65
N ASP A 23 -2.12 -13.65 -7.59
CA ASP A 23 -3.56 -13.36 -7.56
C ASP A 23 -3.91 -11.89 -7.57
N TRP A 24 -2.93 -11.01 -7.34
CA TRP A 24 -3.17 -9.57 -7.18
C TRP A 24 -2.19 -8.76 -8.01
N THR A 25 -2.66 -7.64 -8.54
CA THR A 25 -1.78 -6.58 -9.01
C THR A 25 -1.27 -5.82 -7.79
N LEU A 26 0.03 -5.72 -7.64
CA LEU A 26 0.66 -5.12 -6.48
C LEU A 26 1.25 -3.76 -6.82
N ALA A 27 0.90 -2.75 -6.03
CA ALA A 27 1.36 -1.39 -6.24
C ALA A 27 1.85 -0.77 -4.95
N LEU A 28 2.87 0.06 -5.04
CA LEU A 28 3.29 0.92 -3.93
C LEU A 28 2.60 2.26 -4.06
N ALA A 29 1.94 2.73 -2.99
CA ALA A 29 1.29 4.02 -2.93
C ALA A 29 1.92 4.83 -1.80
N THR A 30 2.69 5.86 -2.14
CA THR A 30 3.50 6.58 -1.17
C THR A 30 3.30 8.09 -1.26
N ASN A 31 3.43 8.78 -0.11
CA ASN A 31 3.40 10.24 -0.03
C ASN A 31 4.78 10.87 -0.18
N ALA A 32 5.81 10.10 -0.54
CA ALA A 32 7.16 10.64 -0.74
C ALA A 32 7.10 11.76 -1.79
N ASP A 33 7.50 12.97 -1.40
CA ASP A 33 7.43 14.15 -2.26
C ASP A 33 8.81 14.66 -2.69
N ASP A 34 9.87 14.05 -2.18
CA ASP A 34 11.26 14.39 -2.49
C ASP A 34 11.90 13.39 -3.45
N SER A 35 11.13 12.40 -3.91
CA SER A 35 11.65 11.32 -4.75
C SER A 35 10.82 11.18 -6.01
N ALA A 36 11.49 11.13 -7.16
CA ALA A 36 10.85 10.77 -8.42
C ALA A 36 10.54 9.27 -8.44
N GLU A 37 9.67 8.85 -9.34
CA GLU A 37 9.28 7.44 -9.44
C GLU A 37 10.50 6.52 -9.63
N GLU A 38 11.46 6.93 -10.45
CA GLU A 38 12.67 6.14 -10.69
C GLU A 38 13.54 5.99 -9.43
N ASP A 39 13.54 6.99 -8.55
CA ASP A 39 14.25 6.91 -7.27
C ASP A 39 13.60 5.90 -6.34
N ILE A 40 12.28 5.83 -6.37
CA ILE A 40 11.52 4.86 -5.58
C ILE A 40 11.81 3.45 -6.07
N TRP A 41 11.81 3.24 -7.39
CA TRP A 41 12.17 1.93 -7.96
C TRP A 41 13.60 1.53 -7.59
N ALA A 42 14.54 2.50 -7.57
CA ALA A 42 15.91 2.22 -7.15
C ALA A 42 15.97 1.78 -5.67
N ALA A 43 15.19 2.43 -4.80
CA ALA A 43 15.12 2.05 -3.40
C ALA A 43 14.53 0.64 -3.23
N LEU A 44 13.50 0.31 -4.01
CA LEU A 44 12.89 -1.02 -3.98
C LEU A 44 13.86 -2.10 -4.43
N ARG A 45 14.67 -1.82 -5.47
CA ARG A 45 15.69 -2.76 -5.92
C ARG A 45 16.72 -3.06 -4.84
N ARG A 46 17.08 -2.05 -4.04
CA ARG A 46 18.07 -2.24 -2.96
C ARG A 46 17.59 -3.20 -1.87
N VAL A 47 16.28 -3.31 -1.68
CA VAL A 47 15.70 -4.21 -0.68
C VAL A 47 15.04 -5.44 -1.31
N GLY A 48 15.17 -5.63 -2.62
CA GLY A 48 14.69 -6.82 -3.31
C GLY A 48 13.19 -6.91 -3.52
N LEU A 49 12.48 -5.78 -3.53
CA LEU A 49 11.02 -5.76 -3.67
C LEU A 49 10.54 -5.33 -5.06
N ASP A 50 11.44 -4.87 -5.92
CA ASP A 50 11.06 -4.32 -7.23
C ASP A 50 10.40 -5.34 -8.16
N GLN A 51 10.76 -6.60 -8.08
CA GLN A 51 10.23 -7.63 -8.96
C GLN A 51 8.81 -8.07 -8.59
N GLU A 52 8.40 -7.83 -7.35
CA GLU A 52 7.07 -8.22 -6.88
C GLU A 52 6.02 -7.11 -7.06
N LEU A 53 6.44 -5.89 -7.41
CA LEU A 53 5.55 -4.75 -7.56
C LEU A 53 5.34 -4.42 -9.04
N ASP A 54 4.08 -4.19 -9.40
CA ASP A 54 3.69 -3.88 -10.77
C ASP A 54 3.68 -2.39 -11.06
N LYS A 55 3.37 -1.57 -10.05
CA LYS A 55 3.19 -0.13 -10.21
C LYS A 55 3.69 0.63 -8.99
N VAL A 56 4.05 1.90 -9.21
CA VAL A 56 4.36 2.86 -8.14
C VAL A 56 3.50 4.10 -8.34
N TYR A 57 2.79 4.49 -7.28
CA TYR A 57 2.01 5.72 -7.24
C TYR A 57 2.61 6.63 -6.18
N CYS A 58 3.03 7.83 -6.58
CA CYS A 58 3.69 8.77 -5.69
C CYS A 58 3.26 10.19 -6.00
N TYR A 59 3.57 11.13 -5.10
CA TYR A 59 3.21 12.53 -5.29
C TYR A 59 3.77 13.09 -6.61
N THR A 60 5.01 12.75 -6.94
CA THR A 60 5.66 13.31 -8.12
C THR A 60 5.04 12.85 -9.44
N ASN A 61 4.37 11.68 -9.48
CA ASN A 61 3.70 11.24 -10.71
C ASN A 61 2.19 11.47 -10.71
N ILE A 62 1.57 11.66 -9.54
CA ILE A 62 0.12 11.90 -9.43
C ILE A 62 -0.22 13.37 -9.23
N GLY A 63 0.58 14.08 -8.44
CA GLY A 63 0.31 15.47 -8.06
C GLY A 63 -0.52 15.64 -6.82
N TYR A 64 -0.93 14.56 -6.16
CA TYR A 64 -1.72 14.57 -4.93
C TYR A 64 -1.13 13.59 -3.93
N LYS A 65 -1.43 13.79 -2.65
CA LYS A 65 -1.01 12.91 -1.55
C LYS A 65 -2.22 12.28 -0.89
N LYS A 66 -2.01 11.11 -0.26
CA LYS A 66 -3.01 10.55 0.65
C LYS A 66 -3.19 11.51 1.83
N PRO A 67 -4.38 11.75 2.35
CA PRO A 67 -5.64 11.06 2.07
C PRO A 67 -6.52 11.74 1.01
N SER A 68 -5.98 12.58 0.14
CA SER A 68 -6.79 13.25 -0.88
C SER A 68 -7.57 12.25 -1.73
N PRO A 69 -8.88 12.46 -1.93
CA PRO A 69 -9.67 11.60 -2.81
C PRO A 69 -9.10 11.51 -4.22
N LYS A 70 -8.45 12.57 -4.70
CA LYS A 70 -7.87 12.57 -6.05
C LYS A 70 -6.70 11.60 -6.19
N PHE A 71 -5.97 11.34 -5.10
CA PHE A 71 -4.92 10.33 -5.09
C PHE A 71 -5.50 8.95 -5.40
N PHE A 72 -6.55 8.56 -4.68
CA PHE A 72 -7.19 7.25 -4.87
C PHE A 72 -7.93 7.16 -6.20
N GLN A 73 -8.59 8.25 -6.64
CA GLN A 73 -9.27 8.30 -7.93
C GLN A 73 -8.30 8.08 -9.08
N HIS A 74 -7.10 8.65 -9.00
CA HIS A 74 -6.07 8.45 -10.02
C HIS A 74 -5.69 6.98 -10.13
N ILE A 75 -5.50 6.31 -9.00
CA ILE A 75 -5.14 4.89 -8.98
C ILE A 75 -6.24 4.04 -9.62
N LEU A 76 -7.50 4.30 -9.25
CA LEU A 76 -8.62 3.56 -9.81
C LEU A 76 -8.74 3.75 -11.32
N ALA A 77 -8.55 4.97 -11.79
CA ALA A 77 -8.61 5.27 -13.22
C ALA A 77 -7.46 4.59 -13.97
N ASP A 78 -6.25 4.65 -13.42
CA ASP A 78 -5.08 4.04 -14.06
C ASP A 78 -5.19 2.52 -14.14
N LEU A 79 -5.73 1.89 -13.11
CA LEU A 79 -5.89 0.43 -13.06
C LEU A 79 -7.18 -0.05 -13.73
N HIS A 80 -8.08 0.85 -14.11
CA HIS A 80 -9.41 0.52 -14.65
C HIS A 80 -10.22 -0.38 -13.71
N LEU A 81 -10.18 -0.05 -12.41
CA LEU A 81 -10.87 -0.82 -11.37
C LEU A 81 -11.89 0.05 -10.65
N THR A 82 -12.87 -0.61 -10.05
CA THR A 82 -13.84 0.03 -9.17
C THR A 82 -13.30 0.03 -7.73
N PRO A 83 -13.82 0.92 -6.83
CA PRO A 83 -13.30 1.00 -5.48
C PRO A 83 -13.34 -0.32 -4.69
N ASP A 84 -14.35 -1.15 -4.90
CA ASP A 84 -14.49 -2.42 -4.21
C ASP A 84 -13.53 -3.49 -4.69
N GLN A 85 -12.79 -3.24 -5.76
CA GLN A 85 -11.78 -4.17 -6.29
C GLN A 85 -10.37 -3.87 -5.79
N VAL A 86 -10.21 -2.81 -4.99
CA VAL A 86 -8.89 -2.37 -4.52
C VAL A 86 -8.84 -2.35 -3.00
N VAL A 87 -7.74 -2.85 -2.46
CA VAL A 87 -7.50 -2.83 -1.01
C VAL A 87 -6.26 -2.00 -0.75
N MET A 88 -6.38 -0.97 0.09
CA MET A 88 -5.25 -0.17 0.53
C MET A 88 -4.67 -0.77 1.81
N ILE A 89 -3.36 -0.94 1.83
CA ILE A 89 -2.65 -1.45 3.00
C ILE A 89 -1.65 -0.40 3.44
N GLY A 90 -1.72 0.03 4.70
CA GLY A 90 -0.80 1.04 5.17
C GLY A 90 -0.78 1.18 6.67
N ASP A 91 0.27 1.86 7.18
CA ASP A 91 0.49 2.05 8.61
C ASP A 91 -0.12 3.34 9.14
N SER A 92 -0.45 4.30 8.28
CA SER A 92 -1.12 5.52 8.69
C SER A 92 -2.63 5.32 8.70
N TYR A 93 -3.20 5.28 9.89
CA TYR A 93 -4.65 5.07 10.02
C TYR A 93 -5.43 6.15 9.28
N GLU A 94 -5.03 7.42 9.41
CA GLU A 94 -5.74 8.53 8.76
C GLU A 94 -5.49 8.61 7.25
N ASN A 95 -4.24 8.55 6.84
CA ASN A 95 -3.91 8.74 5.43
C ASN A 95 -4.26 7.53 4.59
N ASP A 96 -3.91 6.33 5.06
CA ASP A 96 -4.08 5.11 4.28
C ASP A 96 -5.45 4.50 4.47
N VAL A 97 -5.85 4.27 5.71
CA VAL A 97 -7.07 3.52 6.02
C VAL A 97 -8.31 4.36 5.84
N LEU A 98 -8.41 5.46 6.58
CA LEU A 98 -9.58 6.32 6.50
C LEU A 98 -9.65 7.03 5.14
N GLY A 99 -8.50 7.43 4.59
CA GLY A 99 -8.46 8.03 3.27
C GLY A 99 -9.01 7.10 2.21
N ALA A 100 -8.58 5.83 2.22
CA ALA A 100 -9.07 4.83 1.28
C ALA A 100 -10.58 4.59 1.47
N ASN A 101 -11.03 4.43 2.71
CA ASN A 101 -12.45 4.19 2.99
C ASN A 101 -13.34 5.35 2.49
N ARG A 102 -12.88 6.60 2.63
CA ARG A 102 -13.64 7.75 2.13
C ARG A 102 -13.78 7.74 0.61
N SER A 103 -12.88 7.09 -0.09
CA SER A 103 -12.93 6.95 -1.54
C SER A 103 -13.59 5.64 -1.99
N GLY A 104 -14.12 4.87 -1.05
CA GLY A 104 -14.84 3.64 -1.34
C GLY A 104 -13.98 2.38 -1.37
N LEU A 105 -12.66 2.49 -1.17
CA LEU A 105 -11.78 1.34 -1.12
C LEU A 105 -11.89 0.64 0.24
N ARG A 106 -11.66 -0.67 0.24
CA ARG A 106 -11.42 -1.39 1.49
C ARG A 106 -9.97 -1.15 1.91
N ALA A 107 -9.68 -1.35 3.20
CA ALA A 107 -8.35 -1.08 3.71
C ALA A 107 -7.94 -2.08 4.77
N ILE A 108 -6.63 -2.19 4.96
CA ILE A 108 -6.03 -2.97 6.03
C ILE A 108 -5.04 -2.05 6.73
N TRP A 109 -5.24 -1.87 8.04
CA TRP A 109 -4.33 -1.11 8.86
C TRP A 109 -3.18 -2.00 9.30
N PHE A 110 -1.98 -1.67 8.83
CA PHE A 110 -0.77 -2.37 9.26
C PHE A 110 -0.23 -1.68 10.51
N ASN A 111 -0.68 -2.12 11.69
CA ASN A 111 -0.26 -1.55 12.95
C ASN A 111 0.85 -2.41 13.56
N TRP A 112 2.09 -2.10 13.17
CA TRP A 112 3.26 -2.82 13.69
C TRP A 112 3.78 -2.22 15.00
N GLN A 113 3.27 -1.06 15.40
CA GLN A 113 3.77 -0.29 16.55
C GLN A 113 3.06 -0.61 17.86
N THR A 114 1.81 -1.00 17.83
CA THR A 114 1.00 -1.28 19.02
C THR A 114 0.18 -2.54 18.83
N SER A 115 -0.52 -2.95 19.88
CA SER A 115 -1.47 -4.07 19.80
C SER A 115 -2.90 -3.63 19.51
N GLU A 116 -3.10 -2.33 19.25
CA GLU A 116 -4.42 -1.80 18.97
C GLU A 116 -5.02 -2.41 17.71
N ILE A 117 -6.33 -2.72 17.77
CA ILE A 117 -7.10 -3.25 16.65
C ILE A 117 -8.24 -2.29 16.37
N ARG A 118 -8.39 -1.89 15.10
CA ARG A 118 -9.51 -1.08 14.64
C ARG A 118 -10.11 -1.75 13.42
N GLU A 119 -11.35 -2.23 13.55
CA GLU A 119 -12.01 -2.99 12.50
C GLU A 119 -13.42 -2.51 12.28
N THR A 120 -13.82 -2.42 11.00
CA THR A 120 -15.17 -2.11 10.55
C THR A 120 -15.49 -3.02 9.38
N VAL A 121 -16.66 -2.85 8.77
CA VAL A 121 -16.98 -3.58 7.53
C VAL A 121 -16.06 -3.16 6.38
N ARG A 122 -15.36 -2.02 6.51
CA ARG A 122 -14.53 -1.45 5.45
C ARG A 122 -13.04 -1.59 5.70
N HIS A 123 -12.61 -1.94 6.90
CA HIS A 123 -11.20 -2.15 7.17
C HIS A 123 -10.94 -3.16 8.29
N ARG A 124 -9.76 -3.76 8.22
CA ARG A 124 -9.23 -4.74 9.16
C ARG A 124 -7.88 -4.29 9.66
N THR A 125 -7.39 -4.94 10.71
CA THR A 125 -6.07 -4.65 11.30
C THR A 125 -5.19 -5.88 11.24
N ILE A 126 -3.92 -5.69 10.87
CA ILE A 126 -2.87 -6.70 11.01
C ILE A 126 -1.70 -6.08 11.76
N HIS A 127 -0.90 -6.91 12.38
CA HIS A 127 0.30 -6.48 13.10
C HIS A 127 1.58 -6.95 12.42
N GLU A 128 1.48 -7.94 11.54
CA GLU A 128 2.59 -8.47 10.76
C GLU A 128 2.15 -8.71 9.32
N LEU A 129 3.05 -8.46 8.38
CA LEU A 129 2.73 -8.63 6.95
C LEU A 129 2.41 -10.08 6.58
N GLY A 130 2.91 -11.05 7.34
CA GLY A 130 2.57 -12.46 7.11
C GLY A 130 1.09 -12.77 7.24
N GLU A 131 0.31 -11.91 7.88
CA GLU A 131 -1.15 -12.07 8.01
C GLU A 131 -1.90 -11.70 6.72
N LEU A 132 -1.26 -10.96 5.80
CA LEU A 132 -1.93 -10.44 4.60
C LEU A 132 -2.59 -11.50 3.72
N PRO A 133 -1.89 -12.59 3.34
CA PRO A 133 -2.52 -13.56 2.44
C PRO A 133 -3.82 -14.13 2.98
N GLY A 134 -3.88 -14.43 4.28
CA GLY A 134 -5.08 -14.97 4.92
C GLY A 134 -6.22 -13.97 4.95
N ILE A 135 -5.94 -12.72 5.35
CA ILE A 135 -6.96 -11.67 5.42
C ILE A 135 -7.49 -11.31 4.03
N LEU A 136 -6.63 -11.24 3.04
CA LEU A 136 -7.05 -10.89 1.69
C LEU A 136 -7.95 -11.96 1.06
N LYS A 137 -7.76 -13.23 1.43
CA LYS A 137 -8.67 -14.29 1.02
C LYS A 137 -10.08 -14.08 1.56
N GLU A 138 -10.20 -13.59 2.80
CA GLU A 138 -11.50 -13.30 3.40
C GLU A 138 -12.20 -12.12 2.72
N LEU A 139 -11.44 -11.20 2.13
CA LEU A 139 -11.98 -10.00 1.48
C LEU A 139 -12.35 -10.22 0.01
N LYS A 140 -11.97 -11.35 -0.55
CA LYS A 140 -12.33 -11.68 -1.94
C LYS A 140 -13.84 -12.05 -2.07
#